data_11203819fdd872a212e6b14beb9b704c
#
_entry.id   11203819fdd872a212e6b14beb9b704c
#
_cell.length_a   1.000
_cell.length_b   1.000
_cell.length_c   1.000
_cell.angle_alpha   90.00
_cell.angle_beta   90.00
_cell.angle_gamma   90.00
#
_symmetry.space_group_name_H-M   'P 1'
#
loop_
_entity.id
_entity.type
_entity.pdbx_description
1 polymer ?
#
loop_
_entity_poly.entity_id
_entity_poly.type
_entity_poly.pdbx_seq_one_letter_code
_entity_poly.pdbx_strand_id
1 'polypeptide(L)'
;MKFGAVEVIEQQELTKMPQEAASAWHGVGDNIVGASYKPIAYVGGQPVKGVNHIFIAQQTLILAVPERHIVLVTINEFDGNYNIASIERII
;
A
#
# COMPACT_ATOMS: atom_id res chain seq x y z
N MET A 1 7.21 11.31 -17.31
CA MET A 1 6.91 11.37 -15.87
C MET A 1 7.86 12.31 -15.15
N LYS A 2 7.40 12.94 -14.12
CA LYS A 2 8.24 13.81 -13.31
C LYS A 2 8.99 13.00 -12.28
N PHE A 3 10.24 13.37 -12.03
CA PHE A 3 11.01 12.73 -11.01
C PHE A 3 10.38 12.96 -9.61
N GLY A 4 10.24 11.90 -8.84
CA GLY A 4 9.62 11.96 -7.52
C GLY A 4 8.10 11.97 -7.53
N ALA A 5 7.48 12.10 -8.69
CA ALA A 5 6.03 12.00 -8.78
C ALA A 5 5.60 10.53 -8.73
N VAL A 6 4.37 10.30 -8.31
CA VAL A 6 3.79 8.97 -8.35
C VAL A 6 3.52 8.60 -9.80
N GLU A 7 4.02 7.44 -10.20
CA GLU A 7 3.76 6.90 -11.52
C GLU A 7 2.50 6.05 -11.41
N VAL A 8 1.37 6.63 -11.81
CA VAL A 8 0.09 5.95 -11.73
C VAL A 8 0.00 4.89 -12.81
N ILE A 9 -0.43 3.71 -12.42
CA ILE A 9 -0.64 2.62 -13.35
C ILE A 9 -1.99 2.78 -13.99
N GLU A 10 -1.98 2.87 -15.29
CA GLU A 10 -3.17 2.90 -16.09
C GLU A 10 -3.69 1.50 -16.25
N GLN A 11 -4.64 1.15 -15.45
CA GLN A 11 -4.95 -0.23 -15.24
C GLN A 11 -6.43 -0.52 -15.27
N GLN A 12 -6.78 -1.56 -15.97
CA GLN A 12 -8.14 -2.01 -16.10
C GLN A 12 -8.50 -3.02 -15.01
N GLU A 13 -7.51 -3.73 -14.55
CA GLU A 13 -7.73 -4.81 -13.60
C GLU A 13 -7.13 -4.46 -12.25
N LEU A 14 -7.96 -3.88 -11.41
CA LEU A 14 -7.53 -3.46 -10.07
C LEU A 14 -7.22 -4.62 -9.15
N THR A 15 -7.64 -5.83 -9.52
CA THR A 15 -7.40 -7.02 -8.71
C THR A 15 -6.03 -7.64 -8.95
N LYS A 16 -5.36 -7.24 -10.02
CA LYS A 16 -4.04 -7.77 -10.34
C LYS A 16 -2.97 -6.75 -10.04
N MET A 17 -2.04 -7.13 -9.23
CA MET A 17 -0.90 -6.30 -8.89
C MET A 17 0.35 -6.75 -9.61
N PRO A 18 1.24 -5.83 -10.00
CA PRO A 18 2.59 -6.21 -10.40
C PRO A 18 3.26 -7.00 -9.28
N GLN A 19 4.17 -7.88 -9.65
CA GLN A 19 4.83 -8.75 -8.68
C GLN A 19 5.57 -7.95 -7.60
N GLU A 20 6.19 -6.85 -7.97
CA GLU A 20 6.90 -5.99 -7.01
C GLU A 20 5.95 -5.42 -5.96
N ALA A 21 4.74 -5.05 -6.40
CA ALA A 21 3.74 -4.53 -5.48
C ALA A 21 3.24 -5.62 -4.53
N ALA A 22 2.98 -6.80 -5.05
CA ALA A 22 2.55 -7.93 -4.23
C ALA A 22 3.62 -8.28 -3.20
N SER A 23 4.89 -8.28 -3.60
CA SER A 23 6.00 -8.56 -2.69
C SER A 23 6.08 -7.51 -1.58
N ALA A 24 5.93 -6.23 -1.92
CA ALA A 24 5.94 -5.17 -0.92
C ALA A 24 4.79 -5.33 0.06
N TRP A 25 3.60 -5.63 -0.42
CA TRP A 25 2.44 -5.84 0.46
C TRP A 25 2.68 -7.00 1.41
N HIS A 26 3.10 -8.15 0.89
CA HIS A 26 3.35 -9.32 1.72
C HIS A 26 4.51 -9.11 2.69
N GLY A 27 5.42 -8.22 2.37
CA GLY A 27 6.53 -7.90 3.27
C GLY A 27 6.09 -7.24 4.56
N VAL A 28 5.03 -6.42 4.52
CA VAL A 28 4.60 -5.67 5.73
C VAL A 28 3.09 -5.56 5.90
N GLY A 29 2.34 -5.62 4.81
CA GLY A 29 0.93 -5.21 4.83
C GLY A 29 0.02 -6.09 5.68
N ASP A 30 0.35 -7.36 5.80
CA ASP A 30 -0.50 -8.33 6.50
C ASP A 30 -0.19 -8.43 8.00
N ASN A 31 0.87 -7.77 8.46
CA ASN A 31 1.40 -7.99 9.81
C ASN A 31 1.30 -6.75 10.70
N ILE A 32 0.28 -5.95 10.51
CA ILE A 32 0.10 -4.74 11.31
C ILE A 32 -0.76 -5.05 12.52
N VAL A 33 -0.26 -4.71 13.70
CA VAL A 33 -0.95 -4.99 14.96
C VAL A 33 -2.14 -4.06 15.14
N GLY A 34 -3.26 -4.62 15.59
CA GLY A 34 -4.44 -3.84 15.92
C GLY A 34 -5.39 -3.57 14.78
N ALA A 35 -5.02 -3.96 13.57
CA ALA A 35 -5.86 -3.77 12.40
C ALA A 35 -5.53 -4.83 11.37
N SER A 36 -6.49 -5.14 10.51
CA SER A 36 -6.24 -5.95 9.33
C SER A 36 -6.39 -5.08 8.09
N TYR A 37 -5.62 -5.39 7.06
CA TYR A 37 -5.60 -4.62 5.84
C TYR A 37 -5.80 -5.54 4.64
N LYS A 38 -6.73 -5.13 3.78
CA LYS A 38 -7.00 -5.86 2.55
C LYS A 38 -6.71 -4.92 1.38
N PRO A 39 -5.75 -5.25 0.51
CA PRO A 39 -5.46 -4.37 -0.61
C PRO A 39 -6.61 -4.37 -1.60
N ILE A 40 -6.99 -3.17 -2.05
CA ILE A 40 -8.02 -2.99 -3.06
C ILE A 40 -7.36 -2.75 -4.40
N ALA A 41 -6.36 -1.89 -4.44
CA ALA A 41 -5.68 -1.52 -5.67
C ALA A 41 -4.26 -1.06 -5.41
N TYR A 42 -3.39 -1.31 -6.38
CA TYR A 42 -2.06 -0.73 -6.40
C TYR A 42 -2.11 0.54 -7.22
N VAL A 43 -1.81 1.66 -6.60
CA VAL A 43 -1.87 2.96 -7.28
C VAL A 43 -0.66 3.17 -8.17
N GLY A 44 0.51 2.86 -7.68
CA GLY A 44 1.74 3.04 -8.45
C GLY A 44 2.97 3.11 -7.56
N GLY A 45 4.10 3.33 -8.19
CA GLY A 45 5.38 3.49 -7.53
C GLY A 45 5.85 4.93 -7.59
N GLN A 46 6.53 5.37 -6.55
CA GLN A 46 7.15 6.68 -6.49
C GLN A 46 8.65 6.50 -6.27
N PRO A 47 9.48 6.93 -7.22
CA PRO A 47 10.92 6.83 -7.01
C PRO A 47 11.37 7.84 -5.95
N VAL A 48 12.00 7.32 -4.94
CA VAL A 48 12.57 8.07 -3.83
C VAL A 48 13.91 7.40 -3.52
N LYS A 49 14.35 7.41 -2.29
CA LYS A 49 15.44 6.53 -1.90
C LYS A 49 14.83 5.12 -1.82
N GLY A 50 15.05 4.33 -2.88
CA GLY A 50 14.29 3.12 -3.12
C GLY A 50 13.01 3.44 -3.88
N VAL A 51 11.96 2.73 -3.60
CA VAL A 51 10.66 2.92 -4.23
C VAL A 51 9.57 2.92 -3.16
N ASN A 52 8.70 3.91 -3.23
CA ASN A 52 7.47 3.88 -2.44
C ASN A 52 6.37 3.25 -3.27
N HIS A 53 5.85 2.13 -2.81
CA HIS A 53 4.70 1.48 -3.41
C HIS A 53 3.43 1.97 -2.71
N ILE A 54 2.48 2.47 -3.49
CA ILE A 54 1.28 3.11 -2.96
C ILE A 54 0.07 2.25 -3.27
N PHE A 55 -0.70 1.95 -2.23
CA PHE A 55 -1.87 1.08 -2.32
C PHE A 55 -3.10 1.79 -1.75
N ILE A 56 -4.25 1.44 -2.30
CA ILE A 56 -5.53 1.70 -1.66
C ILE A 56 -5.94 0.41 -0.99
N ALA A 57 -6.32 0.48 0.28
CA ALA A 57 -6.66 -0.71 1.06
C ALA A 57 -7.86 -0.47 1.95
N GLN A 58 -8.54 -1.55 2.28
CA GLN A 58 -9.53 -1.54 3.33
C GLN A 58 -8.86 -1.86 4.65
N GLN A 59 -8.97 -0.94 5.59
CA GLN A 59 -8.51 -1.14 6.96
C GLN A 59 -9.68 -1.58 7.81
N THR A 60 -9.51 -2.63 8.58
CA THR A 60 -10.48 -3.04 9.59
C THR A 60 -9.81 -2.94 10.95
N LEU A 61 -10.28 -2.00 11.77
CA LEU A 61 -9.78 -1.86 13.12
C LEU A 61 -10.36 -2.97 13.99
N ILE A 62 -9.50 -3.60 14.80
CA ILE A 62 -9.89 -4.71 15.67
C ILE A 62 -10.37 -4.12 16.97
N LEU A 63 -11.67 -3.82 17.03
CA LEU A 63 -12.35 -3.24 18.17
C LEU A 63 -13.53 -4.13 18.52
N ALA A 64 -14.18 -3.85 19.67
CA ALA A 64 -15.40 -4.58 20.09
C ALA A 64 -16.45 -4.52 19.00
N VAL A 65 -16.61 -3.35 18.38
CA VAL A 65 -17.40 -3.19 17.15
C VAL A 65 -16.39 -2.80 16.08
N PRO A 66 -16.10 -3.68 15.10
CA PRO A 66 -15.09 -3.38 14.10
C PRO A 66 -15.43 -2.15 13.28
N GLU A 67 -14.45 -1.31 13.01
CA GLU A 67 -14.56 -0.15 12.14
C GLU A 67 -13.79 -0.39 10.86
N ARG A 68 -14.37 -0.04 9.72
CA ARG A 68 -13.74 -0.16 8.42
C ARG A 68 -13.52 1.19 7.81
N HIS A 69 -12.35 1.36 7.24
CA HIS A 69 -11.95 2.60 6.58
C HIS A 69 -11.24 2.28 5.27
N ILE A 70 -11.26 3.23 4.37
CA ILE A 70 -10.43 3.16 3.18
C ILE A 70 -9.20 4.03 3.45
N VAL A 71 -8.04 3.44 3.22
CA VAL A 71 -6.77 4.08 3.54
C VAL A 71 -5.82 4.03 2.35
N LEU A 72 -4.89 4.97 2.34
CA LEU A 72 -3.78 4.98 1.41
C LEU A 72 -2.56 4.46 2.17
N VAL A 73 -2.01 3.35 1.73
CA VAL A 73 -0.85 2.73 2.37
C VAL A 73 0.36 2.90 1.48
N THR A 74 1.41 3.47 2.01
CA THR A 74 2.68 3.62 1.30
C THR A 74 3.73 2.72 1.95
N ILE A 75 4.30 1.83 1.15
CA ILE A 75 5.33 0.91 1.61
C ILE A 75 6.62 1.25 0.88
N ASN A 76 7.66 1.56 1.63
CA ASN A 76 8.96 1.84 1.07
C ASN A 76 9.75 0.54 0.91
N GLU A 77 10.29 0.35 -0.27
CA GLU A 77 11.23 -0.73 -0.55
C GLU A 77 12.60 -0.13 -0.81
N PHE A 78 13.57 -0.51 -0.01
CA PHE A 78 14.95 -0.08 -0.19
C PHE A 78 15.89 -1.21 0.19
N ASP A 79 16.76 -1.56 -0.76
CA ASP A 79 17.80 -2.58 -0.54
C ASP A 79 17.22 -3.91 -0.01
N GLY A 80 16.09 -4.33 -0.58
CA GLY A 80 15.42 -5.56 -0.21
C GLY A 80 14.63 -5.51 1.08
N ASN A 81 14.57 -4.35 1.74
CA ASN A 81 13.80 -4.17 2.97
C ASN A 81 12.53 -3.42 2.70
N TYR A 82 11.47 -3.79 3.39
CA TYR A 82 10.16 -3.18 3.24
C TYR A 82 9.74 -2.54 4.56
N ASN A 83 9.30 -1.28 4.48
CA ASN A 83 8.84 -0.55 5.65
C ASN A 83 7.60 0.24 5.29
N ILE A 84 6.67 0.34 6.23
CA ILE A 84 5.52 1.21 6.04
C ILE A 84 5.98 2.65 6.22
N ALA A 85 5.84 3.43 5.16
CA ALA A 85 6.18 4.84 5.19
C ALA A 85 5.03 5.68 5.74
N SER A 86 3.81 5.35 5.35
CA SER A 86 2.63 6.07 5.84
C SER A 86 1.35 5.27 5.62
N ILE A 87 0.37 5.56 6.46
CA ILE A 87 -1.00 5.08 6.29
C ILE A 87 -1.89 6.30 6.50
N GLU A 88 -2.61 6.68 5.45
CA GLU A 88 -3.48 7.85 5.49
C GLU A 88 -4.92 7.44 5.28
N ARG A 89 -5.78 7.85 6.20
CA ARG A 89 -7.20 7.56 6.08
C ARG A 89 -7.82 8.45 5.01
N ILE A 90 -8.56 7.82 4.09
CA ILE A 90 -9.28 8.53 3.05
C ILE A 90 -10.72 8.74 3.49
N ILE A 91 -11.34 7.69 4.00
CA ILE A 91 -12.74 7.74 4.43
C ILE A 91 -12.91 7.10 5.80
#